data_c07c2d044441b98d3aa20c12eaafb163
#
_entry.id   c07c2d044441b98d3aa20c12eaafb163
#
_cell.length_a   1.000
_cell.length_b   1.000
_cell.length_c   1.000
_cell.angle_alpha   90.00
_cell.angle_beta   90.00
_cell.angle_gamma   90.00
#
_symmetry.space_group_name_H-M   'P 1'
#
loop_
_entity.id
_entity.type
_entity.pdbx_description
1 polymer ?
#
loop_
_entity_poly.entity_id
_entity_poly.type
_entity_poly.pdbx_seq_one_letter_code
_entity_poly.pdbx_strand_id
1 'polypeptide(L)'
;MKKSIKLTLALSACALLGIGATVWAATAAKGHITIPDGYSELVFNDEFDNTGAPDSTKWGFEQGYLRNGELQYYMPGNANVNCADGVLTIEARNDSVSVDGKIIPITSASIITRPAFTWKYGYVEVRAKIPSSLGTWPAIWMMPAENVYGRWPRSGEIDIMEHVGYDPSKIHFSAHTERFNHTRGTQRTHVIEAPEAVGQFHTYGLKCTPDRLTWLYDGKEQYTIDREENSDWTSWPFDIDYYLIINLAFGGGWGGSQGVDINSLPQRYEIDYVRIFK
;
A
#
# COMPACT_ATOMS: atom_id res chain seq x y z
N MET A 1 61.35 56.35 -38.12
CA MET A 1 60.30 55.38 -38.37
C MET A 1 60.00 54.58 -37.06
N LYS A 2 58.98 54.98 -36.31
CA LYS A 2 58.57 54.29 -35.07
C LYS A 2 57.33 53.49 -35.38
N LYS A 3 57.44 52.16 -35.29
CA LYS A 3 56.27 51.25 -35.37
C LYS A 3 55.63 51.11 -34.00
N SER A 4 54.37 51.53 -33.93
CA SER A 4 53.53 51.37 -32.76
C SER A 4 52.95 49.97 -32.77
N ILE A 5 53.14 49.23 -31.68
CA ILE A 5 52.51 47.89 -31.45
C ILE A 5 51.28 48.15 -30.60
N LYS A 6 50.11 47.88 -31.15
CA LYS A 6 48.85 47.87 -30.40
C LYS A 6 48.66 46.51 -29.73
N LEU A 7 48.67 46.53 -28.39
CA LEU A 7 48.37 45.35 -27.57
C LEU A 7 46.84 45.27 -27.37
N THR A 8 46.23 44.26 -27.94
CA THR A 8 44.80 43.99 -27.77
C THR A 8 44.65 43.06 -26.57
N LEU A 9 44.11 43.56 -25.48
CA LEU A 9 43.66 42.72 -24.35
C LEU A 9 42.37 42.03 -24.75
N ALA A 10 42.40 40.71 -24.80
CA ALA A 10 41.20 39.89 -24.85
C ALA A 10 40.75 39.59 -23.43
N LEU A 11 39.61 40.18 -23.02
CA LEU A 11 38.91 39.76 -21.80
C LEU A 11 38.17 38.46 -22.08
N SER A 12 38.64 37.35 -21.52
CA SER A 12 37.87 36.12 -21.44
C SER A 12 36.85 36.22 -20.31
N ALA A 13 35.60 36.42 -20.66
CA ALA A 13 34.47 36.25 -19.74
C ALA A 13 34.19 34.77 -19.56
N CYS A 14 34.59 34.18 -18.44
CA CYS A 14 34.11 32.88 -17.98
C CYS A 14 32.64 33.02 -17.55
N ALA A 15 31.73 32.61 -18.43
CA ALA A 15 30.34 32.42 -18.06
C ALA A 15 30.26 31.12 -17.25
N LEU A 16 30.08 31.24 -15.93
CA LEU A 16 29.64 30.14 -15.07
C LEU A 16 28.18 29.83 -15.41
N LEU A 17 27.97 28.86 -16.28
CA LEU A 17 26.68 28.23 -16.46
C LEU A 17 26.41 27.37 -15.21
N GLY A 18 25.67 27.96 -14.25
CA GLY A 18 25.02 27.22 -13.19
C GLY A 18 23.94 26.32 -13.82
N ILE A 19 24.25 25.04 -13.96
CA ILE A 19 23.24 24.01 -14.29
C ILE A 19 22.43 23.82 -13.01
N GLY A 20 21.41 24.65 -12.83
CA GLY A 20 20.30 24.38 -11.94
C GLY A 20 19.52 23.24 -12.57
N ALA A 21 19.78 22.02 -12.14
CA ALA A 21 18.89 20.89 -12.41
C ALA A 21 17.59 21.17 -11.65
N THR A 22 16.67 21.91 -12.26
CA THR A 22 15.26 21.87 -11.88
C THR A 22 14.78 20.46 -12.18
N VAL A 23 14.74 19.64 -11.13
CA VAL A 23 13.96 18.40 -11.17
C VAL A 23 12.51 18.84 -11.32
N TRP A 24 12.05 18.89 -12.55
CA TRP A 24 10.63 18.89 -12.83
C TRP A 24 10.15 17.49 -12.43
N ALA A 25 9.62 17.37 -11.21
CA ALA A 25 8.69 16.30 -10.93
C ALA A 25 7.50 16.55 -11.87
N ALA A 26 7.50 15.85 -12.99
CA ALA A 26 6.33 15.80 -13.85
C ALA A 26 5.26 15.08 -13.02
N THR A 27 4.40 15.84 -12.35
CA THR A 27 3.05 15.40 -12.04
C THR A 27 2.38 15.19 -13.40
N ALA A 28 2.55 13.99 -13.96
CA ALA A 28 1.72 13.56 -15.06
C ALA A 28 0.30 13.66 -14.54
N ALA A 29 -0.50 14.57 -15.08
CA ALA A 29 -1.93 14.61 -14.81
C ALA A 29 -2.41 13.18 -14.98
N LYS A 30 -2.95 12.58 -13.89
CA LYS A 30 -3.44 11.20 -13.94
C LYS A 30 -4.52 11.19 -15.01
N GLY A 31 -4.25 10.47 -16.11
CA GLY A 31 -5.07 10.49 -17.32
C GLY A 31 -6.49 10.00 -17.02
N HIS A 32 -7.36 10.14 -18.01
CA HIS A 32 -8.73 9.61 -17.95
C HIS A 32 -8.71 8.15 -17.46
N ILE A 33 -9.46 7.87 -16.36
CA ILE A 33 -9.55 6.52 -15.81
C ILE A 33 -10.30 5.66 -16.82
N THR A 34 -9.64 4.64 -17.33
CA THR A 34 -10.25 3.66 -18.23
C THR A 34 -10.88 2.56 -17.41
N ILE A 35 -12.15 2.28 -17.65
CA ILE A 35 -12.83 1.13 -17.05
C ILE A 35 -12.30 -0.13 -17.72
N PRO A 36 -11.77 -1.11 -16.96
CA PRO A 36 -11.23 -2.35 -17.54
C PRO A 36 -12.33 -3.18 -18.22
N ASP A 37 -11.94 -3.97 -19.21
CA ASP A 37 -12.86 -4.87 -19.90
C ASP A 37 -13.57 -5.81 -18.93
N GLY A 38 -14.89 -5.96 -19.11
CA GLY A 38 -15.74 -6.78 -18.26
C GLY A 38 -16.33 -6.05 -17.05
N TYR A 39 -16.02 -4.77 -16.87
CA TYR A 39 -16.60 -3.88 -15.86
C TYR A 39 -17.34 -2.73 -16.53
N SER A 40 -18.30 -2.12 -15.85
CA SER A 40 -19.16 -1.05 -16.40
C SER A 40 -19.10 0.26 -15.63
N GLU A 41 -18.60 0.24 -14.41
CA GLU A 41 -18.65 1.37 -13.49
C GLU A 41 -17.41 1.44 -12.59
N LEU A 42 -16.91 2.68 -12.39
CA LEU A 42 -15.95 3.02 -11.33
C LEU A 42 -16.76 3.41 -10.09
N VAL A 43 -16.83 2.53 -9.10
CA VAL A 43 -17.69 2.72 -7.90
C VAL A 43 -16.96 3.40 -6.74
N PHE A 44 -15.64 3.37 -6.74
CA PHE A 44 -14.79 4.07 -5.79
C PHE A 44 -13.45 4.40 -6.42
N ASN A 45 -12.96 5.60 -6.17
CA ASN A 45 -11.56 5.92 -6.45
C ASN A 45 -11.02 6.97 -5.50
N ASP A 46 -9.71 6.95 -5.32
CA ASP A 46 -8.95 8.07 -4.79
C ASP A 46 -7.61 8.16 -5.53
N GLU A 47 -7.38 9.31 -6.12
CA GLU A 47 -6.13 9.64 -6.84
C GLU A 47 -5.18 10.46 -5.95
N PHE A 48 -5.59 10.73 -4.70
CA PHE A 48 -4.83 11.48 -3.69
C PHE A 48 -4.34 12.86 -4.15
N ASP A 49 -5.17 13.53 -4.97
CA ASP A 49 -4.85 14.85 -5.53
C ASP A 49 -4.95 16.00 -4.53
N ASN A 50 -5.51 15.75 -3.33
CA ASN A 50 -5.55 16.71 -2.24
C ASN A 50 -4.19 16.83 -1.54
N THR A 51 -4.00 17.88 -0.74
CA THR A 51 -2.81 18.06 0.10
C THR A 51 -3.18 17.92 1.57
N GLY A 52 -2.33 17.24 2.34
CA GLY A 52 -2.55 17.02 3.78
C GLY A 52 -3.18 15.66 4.09
N ALA A 53 -4.15 15.64 5.01
CA ALA A 53 -4.83 14.40 5.37
C ALA A 53 -5.60 13.81 4.18
N PRO A 54 -5.71 12.46 4.06
CA PRO A 54 -6.58 11.84 3.07
C PRO A 54 -8.05 12.26 3.32
N ASP A 55 -8.85 12.20 2.26
CA ASP A 55 -10.26 12.59 2.27
C ASP A 55 -11.06 11.77 3.31
N SER A 56 -11.52 12.42 4.35
CA SER A 56 -12.28 11.80 5.46
C SER A 56 -13.66 11.28 5.03
N THR A 57 -14.15 11.65 3.85
CA THR A 57 -15.39 11.08 3.27
C THR A 57 -15.15 9.73 2.62
N LYS A 58 -13.88 9.35 2.40
CA LYS A 58 -13.46 8.08 1.80
C LYS A 58 -12.72 7.19 2.79
N TRP A 59 -11.92 7.79 3.68
CA TRP A 59 -10.97 7.06 4.52
C TRP A 59 -11.23 7.28 6.01
N GLY A 60 -11.27 6.16 6.73
CA GLY A 60 -11.13 6.10 8.18
C GLY A 60 -9.72 5.66 8.57
N PHE A 61 -9.48 5.57 9.88
CA PHE A 61 -8.20 5.16 10.46
C PHE A 61 -8.39 4.06 11.48
N GLU A 62 -7.48 3.11 11.50
CA GLU A 62 -7.28 2.27 12.66
C GLU A 62 -6.35 2.99 13.64
N GLN A 63 -6.53 2.75 14.95
CA GLN A 63 -5.73 3.38 15.99
C GLN A 63 -5.28 2.36 17.04
N GLY A 64 -4.02 2.43 17.45
CA GLY A 64 -3.49 1.62 18.54
C GLY A 64 -2.53 0.51 18.12
N TYR A 65 -2.19 -0.32 19.11
CA TYR A 65 -1.54 -1.63 18.88
C TYR A 65 -2.65 -2.65 18.63
N LEU A 66 -2.76 -3.20 17.44
CA LEU A 66 -3.97 -3.91 17.04
C LEU A 66 -3.79 -5.43 16.92
N ARG A 67 -2.69 -5.90 16.33
CA ARG A 67 -2.55 -7.30 15.94
C ARG A 67 -1.09 -7.76 15.90
N ASN A 68 -0.88 -9.06 15.80
CA ASN A 68 0.40 -9.72 15.45
C ASN A 68 1.63 -9.39 16.32
N GLY A 69 1.46 -8.70 17.47
CA GLY A 69 2.59 -8.22 18.27
C GLY A 69 3.46 -7.18 17.55
N GLU A 70 2.88 -6.46 16.60
CA GLU A 70 3.53 -5.40 15.85
C GLU A 70 4.04 -4.29 16.79
N LEU A 71 5.13 -3.64 16.42
CA LEU A 71 5.82 -2.67 17.29
C LEU A 71 5.30 -1.24 17.13
N GLN A 72 4.69 -0.90 16.00
CA GLN A 72 4.12 0.42 15.77
C GLN A 72 2.77 0.60 16.45
N TYR A 73 2.51 1.80 16.89
CA TYR A 73 1.18 2.29 17.19
C TYR A 73 0.61 2.97 15.94
N TYR A 74 -0.55 2.56 15.47
CA TYR A 74 -1.23 3.25 14.39
C TYR A 74 -1.83 4.55 14.88
N MET A 75 -1.43 5.65 14.25
CA MET A 75 -1.87 7.00 14.59
C MET A 75 -3.05 7.41 13.73
N PRO A 76 -4.05 8.11 14.29
CA PRO A 76 -5.16 8.64 13.52
C PRO A 76 -4.77 9.93 12.77
N GLY A 77 -5.59 10.27 11.76
CA GLY A 77 -5.44 11.52 11.02
C GLY A 77 -4.15 11.57 10.20
N ASN A 78 -3.55 12.74 10.11
CA ASN A 78 -2.38 12.99 9.26
C ASN A 78 -1.04 12.90 10.01
N ALA A 79 -0.99 12.29 11.18
CA ALA A 79 0.25 12.19 11.94
C ALA A 79 1.32 11.38 11.19
N ASN A 80 0.92 10.23 10.62
CA ASN A 80 1.80 9.33 9.88
C ASN A 80 1.35 9.11 8.43
N VAL A 81 0.39 9.90 7.93
CA VAL A 81 -0.10 9.80 6.56
C VAL A 81 -0.34 11.19 5.98
N ASN A 82 0.08 11.40 4.73
CA ASN A 82 -0.05 12.69 4.06
C ASN A 82 -0.22 12.51 2.56
N CYS A 83 -1.13 13.28 1.97
CA CYS A 83 -1.28 13.40 0.52
C CYS A 83 -0.48 14.62 0.04
N ALA A 84 0.34 14.43 -0.97
CA ALA A 84 1.06 15.49 -1.66
C ALA A 84 1.43 15.04 -3.06
N ASP A 85 1.36 15.94 -4.03
CA ASP A 85 1.76 15.70 -5.42
C ASP A 85 1.07 14.47 -6.06
N GLY A 86 -0.21 14.24 -5.69
CA GLY A 86 -0.99 13.11 -6.19
C GLY A 86 -0.61 11.74 -5.58
N VAL A 87 0.07 11.72 -4.45
CA VAL A 87 0.50 10.49 -3.76
C VAL A 87 0.12 10.57 -2.29
N LEU A 88 -0.47 9.50 -1.78
CA LEU A 88 -0.60 9.29 -0.35
C LEU A 88 0.63 8.56 0.17
N THR A 89 1.28 9.09 1.20
CA THR A 89 2.43 8.48 1.86
C THR A 89 2.06 8.06 3.28
N ILE A 90 2.18 6.78 3.60
CA ILE A 90 2.19 6.26 4.97
C ILE A 90 3.63 6.18 5.43
N GLU A 91 3.93 6.72 6.62
CA GLU A 91 5.29 6.76 7.14
C GLU A 91 5.39 6.07 8.51
N ALA A 92 6.18 5.00 8.58
CA ALA A 92 6.57 4.40 9.86
C ALA A 92 7.75 5.19 10.43
N ARG A 93 7.65 5.65 11.70
CA ARG A 93 8.62 6.55 12.33
C ARG A 93 9.07 6.04 13.69
N ASN A 94 10.31 6.38 14.05
CA ASN A 94 10.86 6.26 15.39
C ASN A 94 10.93 7.68 16.01
N ASP A 95 9.77 8.21 16.41
CA ASP A 95 9.61 9.62 16.80
C ASP A 95 9.18 9.82 18.26
N SER A 96 8.94 8.76 19.01
CA SER A 96 8.64 8.77 20.46
C SER A 96 7.53 9.75 20.85
N VAL A 97 6.36 9.60 20.28
CA VAL A 97 5.19 10.48 20.55
C VAL A 97 4.53 10.12 21.87
N SER A 98 3.96 11.12 22.57
CA SER A 98 3.13 10.89 23.74
C SER A 98 1.66 10.71 23.32
N VAL A 99 1.08 9.57 23.67
CA VAL A 99 -0.35 9.27 23.47
C VAL A 99 -0.94 8.88 24.82
N ASP A 100 -1.94 9.61 25.29
CA ASP A 100 -2.59 9.40 26.60
C ASP A 100 -1.60 9.27 27.78
N GLY A 101 -0.53 10.08 27.75
CA GLY A 101 0.53 10.09 28.76
C GLY A 101 1.52 8.93 28.69
N LYS A 102 1.43 8.08 27.67
CA LYS A 102 2.40 7.00 27.41
C LYS A 102 3.29 7.38 26.24
N ILE A 103 4.59 7.09 26.37
CA ILE A 103 5.53 7.27 25.27
C ILE A 103 5.40 6.09 24.31
N ILE A 104 5.09 6.39 23.06
CA ILE A 104 5.00 5.44 21.95
C ILE A 104 6.26 5.62 21.10
N PRO A 105 7.17 4.63 21.07
CA PRO A 105 8.45 4.79 20.39
C PRO A 105 8.34 4.72 18.87
N ILE A 106 7.45 3.90 18.35
CA ILE A 106 7.29 3.68 16.91
C ILE A 106 5.84 3.94 16.52
N THR A 107 5.64 4.82 15.55
CA THR A 107 4.33 5.16 15.02
C THR A 107 4.23 4.80 13.54
N SER A 108 3.03 4.55 13.05
CA SER A 108 2.70 4.34 11.64
C SER A 108 1.22 4.68 11.39
N ALA A 109 0.68 4.33 10.22
CA ALA A 109 -0.74 4.48 9.93
C ALA A 109 -1.32 3.24 9.25
N SER A 110 -2.63 3.08 9.46
CA SER A 110 -3.50 2.15 8.77
C SER A 110 -4.76 2.90 8.36
N ILE A 111 -5.00 3.00 7.06
CA ILE A 111 -6.20 3.65 6.50
C ILE A 111 -7.18 2.59 6.04
N ILE A 112 -8.46 2.86 6.20
CA ILE A 112 -9.53 1.92 5.87
C ILE A 112 -10.65 2.63 5.12
N THR A 113 -11.30 1.93 4.18
CA THR A 113 -12.49 2.51 3.51
C THR A 113 -13.75 2.47 4.36
N ARG A 114 -13.82 1.63 5.40
CA ARG A 114 -14.95 1.63 6.35
C ARG A 114 -14.87 2.83 7.32
N PRO A 115 -15.96 3.51 7.68
CA PRO A 115 -17.35 3.18 7.35
C PRO A 115 -17.87 3.79 6.03
N ALA A 116 -17.04 4.53 5.30
CA ALA A 116 -17.46 5.30 4.13
C ALA A 116 -17.86 4.42 2.95
N PHE A 117 -17.12 3.33 2.72
CA PHE A 117 -17.31 2.47 1.57
C PHE A 117 -17.01 1.00 1.89
N THR A 118 -17.93 0.14 1.49
CA THR A 118 -17.78 -1.34 1.48
C THR A 118 -18.35 -1.88 0.19
N TRP A 119 -17.87 -3.02 -0.26
CA TRP A 119 -18.36 -3.62 -1.49
C TRP A 119 -18.24 -5.14 -1.49
N LYS A 120 -19.02 -5.74 -2.36
CA LYS A 120 -18.97 -7.16 -2.67
C LYS A 120 -18.81 -7.31 -4.18
N TYR A 121 -17.86 -8.15 -4.59
CA TYR A 121 -17.52 -8.41 -5.99
C TYR A 121 -17.06 -7.17 -6.77
N GLY A 122 -16.34 -7.41 -7.82
CA GLY A 122 -15.75 -6.39 -8.67
C GLY A 122 -14.23 -6.53 -8.77
N TYR A 123 -13.57 -5.49 -9.24
CA TYR A 123 -12.13 -5.40 -9.38
C TYR A 123 -11.60 -4.22 -8.58
N VAL A 124 -10.72 -4.49 -7.64
CA VAL A 124 -9.95 -3.46 -6.94
C VAL A 124 -8.52 -3.43 -7.49
N GLU A 125 -8.01 -2.24 -7.74
CA GLU A 125 -6.64 -1.99 -8.14
C GLU A 125 -6.02 -0.88 -7.28
N VAL A 126 -4.86 -1.15 -6.74
CA VAL A 126 -4.06 -0.20 -5.98
C VAL A 126 -2.69 -0.09 -6.65
N ARG A 127 -2.26 1.13 -6.97
CA ARG A 127 -0.90 1.39 -7.44
C ARG A 127 -0.08 1.93 -6.30
N ALA A 128 0.98 1.21 -5.94
CA ALA A 128 1.76 1.52 -4.76
C ALA A 128 3.25 1.23 -4.94
N LYS A 129 4.08 1.95 -4.15
CA LYS A 129 5.51 1.76 -4.03
C LYS A 129 5.84 1.37 -2.59
N ILE A 130 6.24 0.12 -2.40
CA ILE A 130 6.48 -0.46 -1.08
C ILE A 130 7.91 -0.20 -0.58
N PRO A 131 8.10 0.01 0.74
CA PRO A 131 9.41 0.04 1.35
C PRO A 131 9.98 -1.36 1.56
N SER A 132 11.30 -1.46 1.73
CA SER A 132 11.94 -2.69 2.17
C SER A 132 13.09 -2.38 3.12
N SER A 133 12.84 -2.40 4.40
CA SER A 133 13.87 -2.48 5.42
C SER A 133 13.52 -3.57 6.41
N LEU A 134 14.52 -4.07 7.13
CA LEU A 134 14.31 -5.14 8.10
C LEU A 134 13.29 -4.71 9.17
N GLY A 135 12.15 -5.38 9.19
CA GLY A 135 11.03 -5.09 10.07
C GLY A 135 9.81 -4.47 9.38
N THR A 136 9.92 -3.92 8.16
CA THR A 136 8.73 -3.41 7.45
C THR A 136 7.80 -4.52 7.00
N TRP A 137 6.49 -4.24 7.06
CA TRP A 137 5.43 -5.15 6.61
C TRP A 137 4.27 -4.31 6.04
N PRO A 138 4.42 -3.79 4.81
CA PRO A 138 3.33 -3.13 4.09
C PRO A 138 2.30 -4.14 3.61
N ALA A 139 1.01 -3.76 3.67
CA ALA A 139 -0.09 -4.59 3.19
C ALA A 139 -1.19 -3.78 2.49
N ILE A 140 -1.84 -4.45 1.54
CA ILE A 140 -3.11 -4.08 0.90
C ILE A 140 -4.01 -5.30 1.08
N TRP A 141 -5.07 -5.19 1.86
CA TRP A 141 -5.87 -6.34 2.22
C TRP A 141 -7.32 -5.95 2.54
N MET A 142 -8.16 -6.93 2.73
CA MET A 142 -9.59 -6.74 2.91
C MET A 142 -10.11 -7.56 4.08
N MET A 143 -10.95 -6.92 4.88
CA MET A 143 -11.69 -7.54 5.96
C MET A 143 -13.20 -7.42 5.72
N PRO A 144 -14.01 -8.35 6.28
CA PRO A 144 -15.46 -8.28 6.18
C PRO A 144 -16.00 -7.01 6.85
N ALA A 145 -16.95 -6.34 6.20
CA ALA A 145 -17.63 -5.17 6.76
C ALA A 145 -18.35 -5.53 8.07
N GLU A 146 -18.95 -6.72 8.09
CA GLU A 146 -19.64 -7.29 9.24
C GLU A 146 -19.20 -8.76 9.45
N ASN A 147 -19.09 -9.18 10.70
CA ASN A 147 -18.72 -10.56 11.03
C ASN A 147 -19.89 -11.53 10.88
N VAL A 148 -20.45 -11.64 9.67
CA VAL A 148 -21.68 -12.39 9.36
C VAL A 148 -21.58 -13.86 9.81
N TYR A 149 -20.44 -14.49 9.57
CA TYR A 149 -20.18 -15.89 9.95
C TYR A 149 -19.42 -16.03 11.26
N GLY A 150 -19.13 -14.89 11.93
CA GLY A 150 -18.36 -14.82 13.16
C GLY A 150 -17.02 -14.12 12.97
N ARG A 151 -16.30 -13.94 14.09
CA ARG A 151 -15.00 -13.28 14.09
C ARG A 151 -13.95 -14.07 13.28
N TRP A 152 -12.90 -13.38 12.93
CA TRP A 152 -11.75 -13.97 12.23
C TRP A 152 -11.41 -15.38 12.73
N PRO A 153 -11.17 -16.34 11.83
CA PRO A 153 -11.11 -16.23 10.35
C PRO A 153 -12.44 -16.58 9.66
N ARG A 154 -13.57 -16.69 10.39
CA ARG A 154 -14.84 -17.21 9.89
C ARG A 154 -15.47 -16.40 8.77
N SER A 155 -15.44 -15.09 8.90
CA SER A 155 -15.99 -14.19 7.86
C SER A 155 -14.96 -13.83 6.78
N GLY A 156 -13.80 -14.50 6.78
CA GLY A 156 -12.76 -14.35 5.76
C GLY A 156 -11.81 -13.18 5.96
N GLU A 157 -10.72 -13.22 5.19
CA GLU A 157 -9.71 -12.18 4.97
C GLU A 157 -9.12 -12.41 3.58
N ILE A 158 -8.83 -11.35 2.85
CA ILE A 158 -8.21 -11.43 1.52
C ILE A 158 -7.03 -10.47 1.48
N ASP A 159 -5.82 -11.00 1.32
CA ASP A 159 -4.60 -10.23 1.24
C ASP A 159 -4.24 -10.03 -0.22
N ILE A 160 -4.50 -8.81 -0.73
CA ILE A 160 -4.23 -8.44 -2.13
C ILE A 160 -2.74 -8.32 -2.37
N MET A 161 -2.00 -7.83 -1.39
CA MET A 161 -0.56 -7.75 -1.38
C MET A 161 -0.06 -7.71 0.06
N GLU A 162 0.90 -8.55 0.36
CA GLU A 162 1.73 -8.44 1.55
C GLU A 162 3.20 -8.57 1.18
N HIS A 163 4.05 -7.82 1.89
CA HIS A 163 5.49 -7.88 1.74
C HIS A 163 6.17 -7.76 3.10
N VAL A 164 7.32 -8.42 3.25
CA VAL A 164 8.15 -8.30 4.46
C VAL A 164 9.57 -7.88 4.10
N GLY A 165 10.09 -6.88 4.79
CA GLY A 165 11.34 -6.24 4.43
C GLY A 165 12.58 -7.12 4.49
N TYR A 166 12.53 -8.28 5.17
CA TYR A 166 13.64 -9.24 5.18
C TYR A 166 13.68 -10.14 3.94
N ASP A 167 12.63 -10.14 3.09
CA ASP A 167 12.56 -10.90 1.84
C ASP A 167 12.13 -9.99 0.68
N PRO A 168 13.03 -9.09 0.25
CA PRO A 168 12.67 -7.93 -0.59
C PRO A 168 12.26 -8.29 -2.02
N SER A 169 12.48 -9.53 -2.45
CA SER A 169 12.13 -9.96 -3.81
C SER A 169 10.77 -10.65 -3.91
N LYS A 170 9.99 -10.72 -2.82
CA LYS A 170 8.75 -11.50 -2.81
C LYS A 170 7.51 -10.69 -2.49
N ILE A 171 6.44 -11.00 -3.22
CA ILE A 171 5.09 -10.52 -2.94
C ILE A 171 4.22 -11.74 -2.63
N HIS A 172 3.42 -11.62 -1.58
CA HIS A 172 2.53 -12.65 -1.07
C HIS A 172 1.07 -12.27 -1.33
N PHE A 173 0.30 -13.24 -1.77
CA PHE A 173 -1.16 -13.19 -1.95
C PHE A 173 -1.78 -14.26 -1.07
N SER A 174 -2.83 -13.95 -0.31
CA SER A 174 -3.43 -14.92 0.59
C SER A 174 -4.94 -14.78 0.69
N ALA A 175 -5.62 -15.85 1.08
CA ALA A 175 -6.98 -15.84 1.55
C ALA A 175 -7.11 -16.72 2.80
N HIS A 176 -7.77 -16.18 3.82
CA HIS A 176 -8.01 -16.85 5.09
C HIS A 176 -9.50 -17.10 5.29
N THR A 177 -9.84 -18.30 5.71
CA THR A 177 -11.21 -18.72 6.03
C THR A 177 -11.19 -19.61 7.27
N GLU A 178 -12.35 -20.00 7.79
CA GLU A 178 -12.43 -20.95 8.91
C GLU A 178 -11.65 -22.24 8.62
N ARG A 179 -11.78 -22.78 7.40
CA ARG A 179 -11.11 -24.02 7.00
C ARG A 179 -9.64 -23.82 6.63
N PHE A 180 -9.32 -22.67 6.00
CA PHE A 180 -8.02 -22.41 5.42
C PHE A 180 -7.43 -21.11 6.01
N ASN A 181 -6.52 -21.22 6.97
CA ASN A 181 -5.89 -20.06 7.61
C ASN A 181 -4.51 -20.40 8.18
N HIS A 182 -3.71 -19.37 8.47
CA HIS A 182 -2.32 -19.54 8.91
C HIS A 182 -2.20 -20.21 10.29
N THR A 183 -3.18 -20.04 11.18
CA THR A 183 -3.12 -20.68 12.51
C THR A 183 -3.26 -22.20 12.42
N ARG A 184 -3.81 -22.71 11.32
CA ARG A 184 -3.90 -24.12 10.97
C ARG A 184 -2.82 -24.58 9.99
N GLY A 185 -2.01 -23.65 9.43
CA GLY A 185 -1.04 -23.92 8.38
C GLY A 185 -1.71 -24.35 7.05
N THR A 186 -2.94 -23.89 6.80
CA THR A 186 -3.75 -24.31 5.65
C THR A 186 -4.23 -23.14 4.78
N GLN A 187 -3.78 -21.89 5.05
CA GLN A 187 -4.15 -20.73 4.23
C GLN A 187 -3.88 -20.98 2.74
N ARG A 188 -4.77 -20.45 1.91
CA ARG A 188 -4.58 -20.44 0.47
C ARG A 188 -3.68 -19.27 0.13
N THR A 189 -2.43 -19.53 -0.18
CA THR A 189 -1.40 -18.51 -0.43
C THR A 189 -0.62 -18.81 -1.70
N HIS A 190 -0.12 -17.75 -2.34
CA HIS A 190 0.80 -17.80 -3.46
C HIS A 190 1.86 -16.72 -3.30
N VAL A 191 3.08 -17.02 -3.71
CA VAL A 191 4.22 -16.11 -3.61
C VAL A 191 4.82 -15.95 -5.00
N ILE A 192 5.05 -14.72 -5.42
CA ILE A 192 5.74 -14.42 -6.67
C ILE A 192 7.12 -13.81 -6.40
N GLU A 193 8.04 -14.07 -7.32
CA GLU A 193 9.32 -13.35 -7.40
C GLU A 193 9.09 -12.01 -8.10
N ALA A 194 9.35 -10.92 -7.41
CA ALA A 194 9.17 -9.55 -7.89
C ALA A 194 10.31 -8.66 -7.36
N PRO A 195 11.56 -8.87 -7.81
CA PRO A 195 12.73 -8.18 -7.24
C PRO A 195 12.68 -6.66 -7.42
N GLU A 196 11.93 -6.15 -8.40
CA GLU A 196 11.70 -4.71 -8.64
C GLU A 196 10.52 -4.12 -7.88
N ALA A 197 9.75 -4.90 -7.14
CA ALA A 197 8.57 -4.41 -6.41
C ALA A 197 8.91 -3.33 -5.39
N VAL A 198 10.13 -3.38 -4.82
CA VAL A 198 10.58 -2.43 -3.83
C VAL A 198 11.09 -1.15 -4.50
N GLY A 199 10.63 0.00 -4.01
CA GLY A 199 11.11 1.32 -4.43
C GLY A 199 10.60 1.79 -5.80
N GLN A 200 9.71 1.04 -6.45
CA GLN A 200 9.04 1.41 -7.69
C GLN A 200 7.52 1.27 -7.53
N PHE A 201 6.75 1.99 -8.36
CA PHE A 201 5.30 1.86 -8.37
C PHE A 201 4.86 0.68 -9.22
N HIS A 202 4.13 -0.23 -8.61
CA HIS A 202 3.48 -1.38 -9.25
C HIS A 202 1.99 -1.39 -8.96
N THR A 203 1.20 -2.09 -9.78
CA THR A 203 -0.22 -2.29 -9.52
C THR A 203 -0.47 -3.65 -8.88
N TYR A 204 -1.27 -3.64 -7.83
CA TYR A 204 -1.74 -4.80 -7.10
C TYR A 204 -3.24 -4.86 -7.22
N GLY A 205 -3.77 -5.93 -7.76
CA GLY A 205 -5.19 -6.05 -8.05
C GLY A 205 -5.83 -7.33 -7.55
N LEU A 206 -7.14 -7.26 -7.32
CA LEU A 206 -7.97 -8.41 -7.02
C LEU A 206 -9.29 -8.33 -7.80
N LYS A 207 -9.56 -9.33 -8.63
CA LYS A 207 -10.89 -9.59 -9.18
C LYS A 207 -11.62 -10.54 -8.25
N CYS A 208 -12.81 -10.15 -7.80
CA CYS A 208 -13.66 -10.94 -6.93
C CYS A 208 -15.02 -11.17 -7.61
N THR A 209 -15.39 -12.41 -7.80
CA THR A 209 -16.69 -12.84 -8.33
C THR A 209 -17.36 -13.78 -7.34
N PRO A 210 -18.64 -14.18 -7.53
CA PRO A 210 -19.28 -15.18 -6.67
C PRO A 210 -18.51 -16.49 -6.53
N ASP A 211 -17.73 -16.87 -7.58
CA ASP A 211 -17.14 -18.21 -7.68
C ASP A 211 -15.60 -18.16 -7.78
N ARG A 212 -14.97 -16.96 -7.79
CA ARG A 212 -13.53 -16.86 -8.05
C ARG A 212 -12.92 -15.62 -7.42
N LEU A 213 -11.71 -15.78 -6.86
CA LEU A 213 -10.77 -14.72 -6.53
C LEU A 213 -9.58 -14.84 -7.46
N THR A 214 -9.16 -13.73 -8.08
CA THR A 214 -7.97 -13.68 -8.95
C THR A 214 -7.10 -12.49 -8.58
N TRP A 215 -5.86 -12.75 -8.18
CA TRP A 215 -4.86 -11.73 -7.86
C TRP A 215 -4.05 -11.34 -9.09
N LEU A 216 -3.78 -10.04 -9.21
CA LEU A 216 -3.01 -9.48 -10.32
C LEU A 216 -1.81 -8.68 -9.80
N TYR A 217 -0.70 -8.76 -10.51
CA TYR A 217 0.48 -7.91 -10.37
C TYR A 217 0.81 -7.30 -11.73
N ASP A 218 0.87 -5.96 -11.81
CA ASP A 218 1.03 -5.20 -13.05
C ASP A 218 0.06 -5.64 -14.16
N GLY A 219 -1.22 -5.78 -13.79
CA GLY A 219 -2.31 -6.17 -14.68
C GLY A 219 -2.28 -7.64 -15.14
N LYS A 220 -1.29 -8.43 -14.71
CA LYS A 220 -1.18 -9.85 -15.07
C LYS A 220 -1.70 -10.72 -13.94
N GLU A 221 -2.55 -11.68 -14.28
CA GLU A 221 -3.06 -12.66 -13.31
C GLU A 221 -1.91 -13.55 -12.82
N GLN A 222 -1.78 -13.65 -11.50
CA GLN A 222 -0.71 -14.40 -10.83
C GLN A 222 -1.24 -15.62 -10.09
N TYR A 223 -2.42 -15.49 -9.47
CA TYR A 223 -3.00 -16.52 -8.64
C TYR A 223 -4.52 -16.51 -8.75
N THR A 224 -5.12 -17.68 -8.67
CA THR A 224 -6.58 -17.84 -8.71
C THR A 224 -7.03 -18.89 -7.72
N ILE A 225 -8.10 -18.59 -7.00
CA ILE A 225 -8.83 -19.56 -6.17
C ILE A 225 -10.25 -19.66 -6.72
N ASP A 226 -10.64 -20.84 -7.14
CA ASP A 226 -12.01 -21.15 -7.51
C ASP A 226 -12.80 -21.66 -6.28
N ARG A 227 -14.08 -21.28 -6.23
CA ARG A 227 -15.03 -21.85 -5.29
C ARG A 227 -15.25 -23.32 -5.61
N GLU A 228 -14.97 -24.17 -4.63
CA GLU A 228 -15.22 -25.60 -4.78
C GLU A 228 -16.73 -25.89 -4.84
N GLU A 229 -17.12 -26.91 -5.57
CA GLU A 229 -18.52 -27.40 -5.56
C GLU A 229 -18.93 -27.77 -4.13
N ASN A 230 -20.13 -27.34 -3.73
CA ASN A 230 -20.66 -27.52 -2.37
C ASN A 230 -19.89 -26.80 -1.25
N SER A 231 -19.10 -25.78 -1.56
CA SER A 231 -18.48 -24.90 -0.55
C SER A 231 -19.54 -24.21 0.30
N ASP A 232 -19.31 -24.22 1.58
CA ASP A 232 -20.02 -23.38 2.55
C ASP A 232 -19.16 -22.19 3.03
N TRP A 233 -19.69 -21.39 3.94
CA TRP A 233 -18.98 -20.24 4.50
C TRP A 233 -17.65 -20.61 5.19
N THR A 234 -17.45 -21.84 5.61
CA THR A 234 -16.19 -22.27 6.26
C THR A 234 -15.01 -22.27 5.28
N SER A 235 -15.29 -22.47 4.00
CA SER A 235 -14.28 -22.50 2.92
C SER A 235 -14.43 -21.35 1.93
N TRP A 236 -15.62 -20.72 1.81
CA TRP A 236 -15.89 -19.61 0.89
C TRP A 236 -16.83 -18.57 1.52
N PRO A 237 -16.34 -17.72 2.44
CA PRO A 237 -17.14 -16.65 3.06
C PRO A 237 -17.21 -15.37 2.21
N PHE A 238 -16.71 -15.38 0.97
CA PHE A 238 -16.49 -14.17 0.15
C PHE A 238 -17.75 -13.68 -0.58
N ASP A 239 -18.93 -14.01 -0.06
CA ASP A 239 -20.25 -13.59 -0.56
C ASP A 239 -20.91 -12.48 0.29
N ILE A 240 -20.10 -11.79 1.10
CA ILE A 240 -20.47 -10.64 1.94
C ILE A 240 -19.69 -9.41 1.55
N ASP A 241 -20.06 -8.24 2.08
CA ASP A 241 -19.32 -7.00 1.83
C ASP A 241 -18.00 -6.97 2.61
N TYR A 242 -16.97 -6.42 1.97
CA TYR A 242 -15.64 -6.21 2.51
C TYR A 242 -15.26 -4.73 2.47
N TYR A 243 -14.27 -4.34 3.25
CA TYR A 243 -13.62 -3.03 3.17
C TYR A 243 -12.11 -3.21 2.98
N LEU A 244 -11.48 -2.21 2.35
CA LEU A 244 -10.05 -2.18 2.10
C LEU A 244 -9.30 -1.63 3.29
N ILE A 245 -8.14 -2.19 3.55
CA ILE A 245 -7.15 -1.74 4.52
C ILE A 245 -5.81 -1.56 3.80
N ILE A 246 -5.15 -0.42 4.01
CA ILE A 246 -3.79 -0.17 3.54
C ILE A 246 -2.97 0.30 4.74
N ASN A 247 -1.94 -0.44 5.09
CA ASN A 247 -1.13 -0.13 6.28
C ASN A 247 0.35 -0.43 6.08
N LEU A 248 1.17 0.21 6.90
CA LEU A 248 2.57 -0.13 7.06
C LEU A 248 2.80 -0.59 8.49
N ALA A 249 2.89 -1.90 8.71
CA ALA A 249 3.31 -2.47 9.97
C ALA A 249 4.85 -2.48 10.10
N PHE A 250 5.35 -2.55 11.33
CA PHE A 250 6.77 -2.68 11.65
C PHE A 250 6.98 -3.70 12.76
N GLY A 251 7.82 -4.69 12.53
CA GLY A 251 8.01 -5.78 13.46
C GLY A 251 6.87 -6.81 13.41
N GLY A 252 6.48 -7.31 14.59
CA GLY A 252 5.45 -8.34 14.72
C GLY A 252 5.91 -9.75 14.39
N GLY A 253 4.98 -10.70 14.45
CA GLY A 253 5.27 -12.12 14.31
C GLY A 253 5.87 -12.52 12.97
N TRP A 254 5.52 -11.80 11.90
CA TRP A 254 6.05 -12.07 10.55
C TRP A 254 7.04 -11.01 10.11
N GLY A 255 6.66 -9.73 10.03
CA GLY A 255 7.57 -8.66 9.62
C GLY A 255 8.86 -8.59 10.45
N GLY A 256 8.77 -8.92 11.75
CA GLY A 256 9.90 -8.94 12.68
C GLY A 256 10.57 -10.31 12.89
N SER A 257 10.18 -11.36 12.16
CA SER A 257 10.66 -12.73 12.38
C SER A 257 12.18 -12.90 12.19
N GLN A 258 12.80 -12.03 11.39
CA GLN A 258 14.26 -11.98 11.18
C GLN A 258 14.91 -10.78 11.91
N GLY A 259 14.20 -10.16 12.86
CA GLY A 259 14.61 -8.95 13.55
C GLY A 259 14.04 -7.68 12.94
N VAL A 260 14.42 -6.54 13.52
CA VAL A 260 14.01 -5.20 13.06
C VAL A 260 15.20 -4.24 13.06
N ASP A 261 15.28 -3.35 12.09
CA ASP A 261 16.25 -2.25 12.09
C ASP A 261 15.53 -0.92 12.36
N ILE A 262 15.45 -0.54 13.64
CA ILE A 262 14.82 0.72 14.06
C ILE A 262 15.55 1.94 13.50
N ASN A 263 16.86 1.83 13.21
CA ASN A 263 17.63 2.95 12.67
C ASN A 263 17.34 3.19 11.18
N SER A 264 16.69 2.27 10.49
CA SER A 264 16.23 2.46 9.12
C SER A 264 14.98 3.34 9.01
N LEU A 265 14.29 3.61 10.12
CA LEU A 265 13.13 4.50 10.13
C LEU A 265 13.56 5.98 9.98
N PRO A 266 12.80 6.82 9.27
CA PRO A 266 11.45 6.55 8.76
C PRO A 266 11.45 5.71 7.47
N GLN A 267 10.42 4.87 7.31
CA GLN A 267 10.14 4.13 6.09
C GLN A 267 8.82 4.61 5.49
N ARG A 268 8.77 4.69 4.16
CA ARG A 268 7.63 5.25 3.42
C ARG A 268 6.99 4.22 2.52
N TYR A 269 5.68 4.11 2.65
CA TYR A 269 4.80 3.37 1.76
C TYR A 269 3.97 4.38 0.99
N GLU A 270 4.16 4.45 -0.33
CA GLU A 270 3.56 5.46 -1.19
C GLU A 270 2.48 4.84 -2.06
N ILE A 271 1.28 5.42 -2.06
CA ILE A 271 0.12 4.97 -2.81
C ILE A 271 -0.26 6.04 -3.82
N ASP A 272 -0.22 5.70 -5.11
CA ASP A 272 -0.53 6.58 -6.22
C ASP A 272 -2.05 6.68 -6.44
N TYR A 273 -2.75 5.55 -6.41
CA TYR A 273 -4.21 5.53 -6.48
C TYR A 273 -4.81 4.25 -5.91
N VAL A 274 -6.11 4.34 -5.60
CA VAL A 274 -7.01 3.22 -5.33
C VAL A 274 -8.22 3.35 -6.26
N ARG A 275 -8.57 2.28 -6.97
CA ARG A 275 -9.72 2.24 -7.90
C ARG A 275 -10.49 0.95 -7.73
N ILE A 276 -11.83 1.04 -7.69
CA ILE A 276 -12.71 -0.13 -7.57
C ILE A 276 -13.79 -0.06 -8.65
N PHE A 277 -13.91 -1.14 -9.40
CA PHE A 277 -14.79 -1.27 -10.57
C PHE A 277 -15.83 -2.37 -10.36
N LYS A 278 -17.02 -2.17 -10.91
CA LYS A 278 -18.13 -3.14 -11.00
C LYS A 278 -18.64 -3.32 -12.40
#